data_b5cdf429769210743b826d96a7f3ac1f
#
_entry.id   b5cdf429769210743b826d96a7f3ac1f
#
_cell.length_a   1.000
_cell.length_b   1.000
_cell.length_c   1.000
_cell.angle_alpha   90.00
_cell.angle_beta   90.00
_cell.angle_gamma   90.00
#
_symmetry.space_group_name_H-M   'P 1'
#
loop_
_entity.id
_entity.type
_entity.pdbx_description
1 polymer ?
#
loop_
_entity_poly.entity_id
_entity_poly.type
_entity_poly.pdbx_seq_one_letter_code
_entity_poly.pdbx_strand_id
1 'polypeptide(L)'
;PDFAIIEACQVVENGDVIEIVPTAGVGNVPTFCRLADKVIVELNEAMPATMRGMHDIYEPADPPQRREIPIYTVSDRIGTDCITIPAEKLLAVVKTNRPNEVGAFTPLDEVTEKIGENVASFLEAEMKAGRIPSTFLPIQSGVGNVANAVLGALGANENIPPFEMYTEVIQDSVVGLMDEGRIKFASGCSL
;
A
#
# COMPACT_ATOMS: atom_id res chain seq x y z
N PRO A 1 22.12 9.87 2.35
CA PRO A 1 21.61 11.07 3.05
C PRO A 1 22.08 11.06 4.49
N ASP A 2 22.29 12.25 5.08
CA ASP A 2 22.79 12.37 6.45
C ASP A 2 21.74 11.92 7.46
N PHE A 3 20.46 12.21 7.17
CA PHE A 3 19.34 11.86 8.04
C PHE A 3 18.18 11.27 7.26
N ALA A 4 17.50 10.30 7.89
CA ALA A 4 16.14 9.89 7.56
C ALA A 4 15.22 10.25 8.73
N ILE A 5 14.07 10.85 8.44
CA ILE A 5 13.02 11.13 9.42
C ILE A 5 11.80 10.31 8.97
N ILE A 6 11.33 9.44 9.84
CA ILE A 6 10.24 8.51 9.51
C ILE A 6 9.20 8.46 10.62
N GLU A 7 7.96 8.23 10.24
CA GLU A 7 6.88 7.97 11.18
C GLU A 7 6.74 6.48 11.47
N ALA A 8 6.44 6.14 12.71
CA ALA A 8 6.24 4.78 13.16
C ALA A 8 5.12 4.69 14.22
N CYS A 9 4.45 3.54 14.29
CA CYS A 9 3.52 3.21 15.35
C CYS A 9 4.16 2.39 16.47
N GLN A 10 5.33 1.79 16.23
CA GLN A 10 6.07 1.03 17.23
C GLN A 10 7.58 1.11 16.96
N VAL A 11 8.34 1.21 18.04
CA VAL A 11 9.81 1.12 18.05
C VAL A 11 10.22 0.15 19.14
N VAL A 12 11.01 -0.86 18.81
CA VAL A 12 11.47 -1.89 19.75
C VAL A 12 12.98 -2.02 19.65
N GLU A 13 13.65 -1.98 20.78
CA GLU A 13 15.06 -2.30 20.88
C GLU A 13 15.21 -3.82 21.02
N ASN A 14 15.99 -4.42 20.13
CA ASN A 14 16.22 -5.86 20.09
C ASN A 14 17.72 -6.13 19.92
N GLY A 15 18.44 -6.15 21.02
CA GLY A 15 19.90 -6.27 21.04
C GLY A 15 20.60 -5.10 20.36
N ASP A 16 21.38 -5.38 19.32
CA ASP A 16 22.15 -4.37 18.57
C ASP A 16 21.36 -3.71 17.44
N VAL A 17 20.05 -4.01 17.35
CA VAL A 17 19.17 -3.48 16.31
C VAL A 17 17.93 -2.81 16.88
N ILE A 18 17.39 -1.88 16.12
CA ILE A 18 16.09 -1.26 16.36
C ILE A 18 15.11 -1.76 15.31
N GLU A 19 14.00 -2.31 15.74
CA GLU A 19 12.85 -2.65 14.92
C GLU A 19 11.86 -1.49 14.92
N ILE A 20 11.48 -1.04 13.73
CA ILE A 20 10.59 0.10 13.53
C ILE A 20 9.41 -0.37 12.71
N VAL A 21 8.22 -0.32 13.27
CA VAL A 21 6.97 -0.60 12.56
C VAL A 21 6.44 0.72 12.01
N PRO A 22 6.50 0.94 10.68
CA PRO A 22 6.01 2.18 10.11
C PRO A 22 4.50 2.28 10.23
N THR A 23 3.96 3.47 10.01
CA THR A 23 2.52 3.69 9.89
C THR A 23 2.00 3.28 8.51
N ALA A 24 1.02 3.98 7.94
CA ALA A 24 0.32 3.56 6.72
C ALA A 24 1.21 3.49 5.47
N GLY A 25 2.17 4.38 5.31
CA GLY A 25 3.01 4.45 4.12
C GLY A 25 4.40 3.88 4.34
N VAL A 26 4.77 2.86 3.56
CA VAL A 26 6.13 2.29 3.61
C VAL A 26 6.98 2.77 2.44
N GLY A 27 6.51 2.64 1.19
CA GLY A 27 7.18 3.12 -0.02
C GLY A 27 8.70 2.89 0.00
N ASN A 28 9.47 3.95 -0.11
CA ASN A 28 10.94 3.93 -0.06
C ASN A 28 11.53 4.22 1.33
N VAL A 29 10.71 4.26 2.38
CA VAL A 29 11.14 4.49 3.77
C VAL A 29 12.23 3.51 4.22
N PRO A 30 12.14 2.19 3.97
CA PRO A 30 13.19 1.25 4.35
C PRO A 30 14.54 1.59 3.70
N THR A 31 14.53 1.95 2.42
CA THR A 31 15.73 2.35 1.69
C THR A 31 16.36 3.62 2.27
N PHE A 32 15.55 4.61 2.66
CA PHE A 32 16.09 5.81 3.33
C PHE A 32 16.70 5.48 4.68
N CYS A 33 16.09 4.63 5.48
CA CYS A 33 16.63 4.17 6.75
C CYS A 33 17.98 3.43 6.57
N ARG A 34 18.05 2.59 5.54
CA ARG A 34 19.29 1.86 5.22
C ARG A 34 20.42 2.77 4.77
N LEU A 35 20.13 3.76 3.94
CA LEU A 35 21.12 4.64 3.33
C LEU A 35 21.51 5.85 4.19
N ALA A 36 20.69 6.25 5.16
CA ALA A 36 20.98 7.38 6.03
C ALA A 36 22.07 7.04 7.05
N ASP A 37 22.88 8.04 7.42
CA ASP A 37 23.84 7.91 8.50
C ASP A 37 23.15 7.83 9.85
N LYS A 38 22.05 8.59 10.02
CA LYS A 38 21.23 8.62 11.23
C LYS A 38 19.74 8.59 10.91
N VAL A 39 18.95 8.00 11.81
CA VAL A 39 17.50 7.90 11.72
C VAL A 39 16.86 8.60 12.91
N ILE A 40 15.88 9.44 12.65
CA ILE A 40 14.99 10.03 13.64
C ILE A 40 13.62 9.42 13.44
N VAL A 41 13.02 8.90 14.49
CA VAL A 41 11.69 8.29 14.43
C VAL A 41 10.67 9.18 15.11
N GLU A 42 9.63 9.59 14.40
CA GLU A 42 8.40 10.10 14.97
C GLU A 42 7.55 8.92 15.40
N LEU A 43 7.46 8.65 16.70
CA LEU A 43 6.59 7.64 17.25
C LEU A 43 5.20 8.23 17.46
N ASN A 44 4.28 7.97 16.54
CA ASN A 44 2.92 8.46 16.60
C ASN A 44 2.03 7.53 17.43
N GLU A 45 1.77 7.92 18.68
CA GLU A 45 0.97 7.16 19.63
C GLU A 45 -0.54 7.12 19.29
N ALA A 46 -1.00 7.95 18.32
CA ALA A 46 -2.37 7.85 17.79
C ALA A 46 -2.56 6.63 16.87
N MET A 47 -1.46 6.11 16.30
CA MET A 47 -1.51 4.96 15.40
C MET A 47 -1.44 3.65 16.19
N PRO A 48 -2.29 2.65 15.85
CA PRO A 48 -2.34 1.41 16.61
C PRO A 48 -1.08 0.55 16.41
N ALA A 49 -0.48 0.07 17.50
CA ALA A 49 0.65 -0.86 17.45
C ALA A 49 0.29 -2.21 16.78
N THR A 50 -0.99 -2.50 16.62
CA THR A 50 -1.50 -3.69 15.90
C THR A 50 -1.23 -3.65 14.39
N MET A 51 -0.71 -2.55 13.85
CA MET A 51 -0.20 -2.48 12.48
C MET A 51 1.00 -3.42 12.25
N ARG A 52 1.69 -3.83 13.30
CA ARG A 52 2.73 -4.87 13.18
C ARG A 52 2.12 -6.15 12.59
N GLY A 53 2.76 -6.69 11.55
CA GLY A 53 2.27 -7.85 10.81
C GLY A 53 1.41 -7.50 9.59
N MET A 54 0.98 -6.26 9.42
CA MET A 54 0.32 -5.81 8.18
C MET A 54 1.31 -5.55 7.05
N HIS A 55 2.53 -5.15 7.38
CA HIS A 55 3.57 -4.84 6.40
C HIS A 55 4.26 -6.10 5.86
N ASP A 56 4.73 -5.98 4.63
CA ASP A 56 5.58 -6.95 3.94
C ASP A 56 6.73 -6.18 3.27
N ILE A 57 7.73 -5.80 4.07
CA ILE A 57 8.82 -4.92 3.67
C ILE A 57 9.92 -5.74 3.02
N TYR A 58 10.06 -5.60 1.71
CA TYR A 58 11.09 -6.26 0.92
C TYR A 58 12.06 -5.23 0.32
N GLU A 59 13.33 -5.33 0.70
CA GLU A 59 14.38 -4.53 0.12
C GLU A 59 15.13 -5.34 -0.95
N PRO A 60 14.99 -4.97 -2.25
CA PRO A 60 15.75 -5.64 -3.30
C PRO A 60 17.25 -5.34 -3.17
N ALA A 61 18.08 -6.27 -3.62
CA ALA A 61 19.52 -6.06 -3.66
C ALA A 61 19.88 -4.84 -4.52
N ASP A 62 20.99 -4.18 -4.17
CA ASP A 62 21.49 -3.05 -4.95
C ASP A 62 21.98 -3.48 -6.34
N PRO A 63 21.91 -2.60 -7.34
CA PRO A 63 22.52 -2.85 -8.65
C PRO A 63 24.05 -3.10 -8.52
N PRO A 64 24.62 -4.01 -9.30
CA PRO A 64 24.01 -4.80 -10.37
C PRO A 64 23.41 -6.14 -9.92
N GLN A 65 23.34 -6.42 -8.61
CA GLN A 65 22.92 -7.70 -8.05
C GLN A 65 21.39 -7.88 -8.00
N ARG A 66 20.63 -6.96 -8.55
CA ARG A 66 19.15 -7.05 -8.58
C ARG A 66 18.69 -8.31 -9.29
N ARG A 67 17.68 -8.93 -8.70
CA ARG A 67 17.01 -10.10 -9.24
C ARG A 67 15.51 -9.82 -9.37
N GLU A 68 14.81 -10.69 -10.05
CA GLU A 68 13.36 -10.70 -10.07
C GLU A 68 12.79 -10.75 -8.64
N ILE A 69 11.77 -9.93 -8.38
CA ILE A 69 11.06 -9.95 -7.10
C ILE A 69 10.17 -11.19 -7.10
N PRO A 70 10.31 -12.12 -6.13
CA PRO A 70 9.62 -13.41 -6.16
C PRO A 70 8.16 -13.30 -5.67
N ILE A 71 7.36 -12.45 -6.30
CA ILE A 71 5.93 -12.29 -6.07
C ILE A 71 5.19 -12.88 -7.25
N TYR A 72 4.36 -13.89 -7.02
CA TYR A 72 3.58 -14.60 -8.03
C TYR A 72 2.08 -14.45 -7.82
N THR A 73 1.66 -14.16 -6.60
CA THR A 73 0.28 -13.83 -6.22
C THR A 73 0.22 -12.55 -5.39
N VAL A 74 -0.92 -11.89 -5.37
CA VAL A 74 -1.11 -10.63 -4.63
C VAL A 74 -0.91 -10.80 -3.12
N SER A 75 -1.13 -12.00 -2.61
CA SER A 75 -1.02 -12.35 -1.19
C SER A 75 0.35 -12.89 -0.78
N ASP A 76 1.31 -13.00 -1.71
CA ASP A 76 2.66 -13.43 -1.36
C ASP A 76 3.31 -12.45 -0.40
N ARG A 77 3.95 -13.00 0.61
CA ARG A 77 4.72 -12.25 1.60
C ARG A 77 6.16 -12.72 1.57
N ILE A 78 7.06 -11.82 1.22
CA ILE A 78 8.47 -12.13 0.94
C ILE A 78 9.45 -11.30 1.78
N GLY A 79 8.93 -10.35 2.54
CA GLY A 79 9.69 -9.41 3.35
C GLY A 79 9.49 -9.60 4.86
N THR A 80 9.67 -8.53 5.59
CA THR A 80 9.54 -8.44 7.04
C THR A 80 8.39 -7.53 7.45
N ASP A 81 7.92 -7.66 8.68
CA ASP A 81 6.82 -6.86 9.22
C ASP A 81 7.29 -5.51 9.84
N CYS A 82 8.59 -5.26 9.83
CA CYS A 82 9.19 -4.03 10.33
C CYS A 82 10.48 -3.68 9.59
N ILE A 83 10.90 -2.43 9.71
CA ILE A 83 12.22 -1.95 9.29
C ILE A 83 13.20 -2.24 10.40
N THR A 84 14.37 -2.79 10.06
CA THR A 84 15.43 -3.04 11.03
C THR A 84 16.65 -2.16 10.70
N ILE A 85 17.13 -1.43 11.70
CA ILE A 85 18.35 -0.63 11.59
C ILE A 85 19.33 -0.98 12.71
N PRO A 86 20.66 -0.81 12.52
CA PRO A 86 21.63 -0.86 13.61
C PRO A 86 21.29 0.18 14.70
N ALA A 87 21.43 -0.20 15.97
CA ALA A 87 21.03 0.68 17.08
C ALA A 87 21.79 2.03 17.08
N GLU A 88 23.05 2.02 16.64
CA GLU A 88 23.87 3.24 16.54
C GLU A 88 23.36 4.25 15.49
N LYS A 89 22.50 3.83 14.57
CA LYS A 89 21.85 4.74 13.61
C LYS A 89 20.70 5.52 14.20
N LEU A 90 20.04 5.01 15.24
CA LEU A 90 18.94 5.71 15.87
C LEU A 90 19.46 6.95 16.61
N LEU A 91 19.09 8.13 16.15
CA LEU A 91 19.48 9.39 16.77
C LEU A 91 18.49 9.84 17.85
N ALA A 92 17.20 9.74 17.54
CA ALA A 92 16.13 10.15 18.45
C ALA A 92 14.82 9.46 18.14
N VAL A 93 13.97 9.31 19.17
CA VAL A 93 12.55 8.98 19.05
C VAL A 93 11.75 10.16 19.59
N VAL A 94 10.93 10.77 18.76
CA VAL A 94 10.07 11.91 19.10
C VAL A 94 8.64 11.40 19.18
N LYS A 95 8.05 11.47 20.38
CA LYS A 95 6.67 11.04 20.56
C LYS A 95 5.70 12.11 20.10
N THR A 96 4.72 11.69 19.32
CA THR A 96 3.59 12.51 18.89
C THR A 96 2.27 11.77 19.12
N ASN A 97 1.18 12.49 19.05
CA ASN A 97 -0.17 11.92 19.14
C ASN A 97 -1.06 12.71 18.18
N ARG A 98 -0.86 12.49 16.89
CA ARG A 98 -1.60 13.18 15.83
C ARG A 98 -2.32 12.17 14.97
N PRO A 99 -3.65 12.31 14.79
CA PRO A 99 -4.36 11.51 13.79
C PRO A 99 -3.84 11.86 12.40
N ASN A 100 -3.87 10.89 11.50
CA ASN A 100 -3.56 11.17 10.10
C ASN A 100 -4.58 12.16 9.53
N GLU A 101 -4.09 13.26 8.97
CA GLU A 101 -4.92 14.22 8.25
C GLU A 101 -4.95 13.80 6.77
N VAL A 102 -6.00 13.07 6.39
CA VAL A 102 -6.23 12.70 4.99
C VAL A 102 -7.23 13.66 4.39
N GLY A 103 -6.87 14.29 3.27
CA GLY A 103 -7.80 15.13 2.51
C GLY A 103 -8.94 14.30 1.94
N ALA A 104 -10.18 14.68 2.21
CA ALA A 104 -11.33 14.01 1.59
C ALA A 104 -11.33 14.23 0.07
N PHE A 105 -11.64 13.18 -0.69
CA PHE A 105 -11.90 13.30 -2.11
C PHE A 105 -13.18 14.10 -2.36
N THR A 106 -13.19 14.89 -3.43
CA THR A 106 -14.42 15.54 -3.88
C THR A 106 -15.41 14.49 -4.41
N PRO A 107 -16.73 14.69 -4.24
CA PRO A 107 -17.73 13.82 -4.85
C PRO A 107 -17.47 13.65 -6.35
N LEU A 108 -17.81 12.48 -6.89
CA LEU A 108 -17.72 12.23 -8.32
C LEU A 108 -18.71 13.14 -9.07
N ASP A 109 -18.30 13.59 -10.22
CA ASP A 109 -19.17 14.29 -11.17
C ASP A 109 -19.64 13.32 -12.30
N GLU A 110 -20.65 13.75 -13.05
CA GLU A 110 -21.23 12.93 -14.14
C GLU A 110 -20.19 12.51 -15.19
N VAL A 111 -19.14 13.30 -15.38
CA VAL A 111 -18.10 13.00 -16.37
C VAL A 111 -17.19 11.90 -15.86
N THR A 112 -16.75 11.99 -14.61
CA THR A 112 -15.90 10.95 -13.98
C THR A 112 -16.65 9.65 -13.79
N GLU A 113 -17.94 9.69 -13.40
CA GLU A 113 -18.80 8.51 -13.35
C GLU A 113 -18.90 7.83 -14.72
N LYS A 114 -19.15 8.62 -15.77
CA LYS A 114 -19.24 8.08 -17.13
C LYS A 114 -17.92 7.47 -17.62
N ILE A 115 -16.79 8.04 -17.25
CA ILE A 115 -15.47 7.44 -17.53
C ILE A 115 -15.37 6.08 -16.83
N GLY A 116 -15.74 6.00 -15.56
CA GLY A 116 -15.74 4.75 -14.79
C GLY A 116 -16.58 3.65 -15.45
N GLU A 117 -17.83 3.98 -15.81
CA GLU A 117 -18.74 3.07 -16.51
C GLU A 117 -18.17 2.57 -17.85
N ASN A 118 -17.59 3.48 -18.64
CA ASN A 118 -17.02 3.13 -19.95
C ASN A 118 -15.82 2.18 -19.79
N VAL A 119 -14.96 2.41 -18.79
CA VAL A 119 -13.82 1.53 -18.51
C VAL A 119 -14.30 0.16 -18.04
N ALA A 120 -15.25 0.10 -17.11
CA ALA A 120 -15.81 -1.16 -16.61
C ALA A 120 -16.47 -1.95 -17.76
N SER A 121 -17.24 -1.29 -18.61
CA SER A 121 -17.88 -1.92 -19.78
C SER A 121 -16.86 -2.43 -20.80
N PHE A 122 -15.77 -1.69 -21.02
CA PHE A 122 -14.68 -2.13 -21.88
C PHE A 122 -14.01 -3.38 -21.32
N LEU A 123 -13.64 -3.40 -20.05
CA LEU A 123 -12.99 -4.55 -19.41
C LEU A 123 -13.91 -5.79 -19.39
N GLU A 124 -15.21 -5.60 -19.16
CA GLU A 124 -16.20 -6.67 -19.28
C GLU A 124 -16.23 -7.25 -20.70
N ALA A 125 -16.22 -6.39 -21.74
CA ALA A 125 -16.20 -6.83 -23.13
C ALA A 125 -14.91 -7.60 -23.47
N GLU A 126 -13.76 -7.15 -22.94
CA GLU A 126 -12.47 -7.83 -23.10
C GLU A 126 -12.46 -9.21 -22.44
N MET A 127 -13.08 -9.32 -21.26
CA MET A 127 -13.23 -10.60 -20.57
C MET A 127 -14.16 -11.55 -21.35
N LYS A 128 -15.32 -11.07 -21.82
CA LYS A 128 -16.24 -11.85 -22.66
C LYS A 128 -15.61 -12.31 -23.97
N ALA A 129 -14.70 -11.53 -24.52
CA ALA A 129 -13.95 -11.88 -25.73
C ALA A 129 -12.75 -12.82 -25.47
N GLY A 130 -12.49 -13.20 -24.21
CA GLY A 130 -11.40 -14.08 -23.81
C GLY A 130 -10.01 -13.43 -23.87
N ARG A 131 -9.92 -12.10 -23.96
CA ARG A 131 -8.65 -11.36 -23.91
C ARG A 131 -8.20 -11.06 -22.49
N ILE A 132 -9.13 -11.05 -21.56
CA ILE A 132 -8.87 -11.05 -20.11
C ILE A 132 -9.39 -12.38 -19.56
N PRO A 133 -8.67 -13.05 -18.64
CA PRO A 133 -9.13 -14.29 -18.01
C PRO A 133 -10.49 -14.12 -17.33
N SER A 134 -11.31 -15.18 -17.34
CA SER A 134 -12.61 -15.17 -16.68
C SER A 134 -12.55 -14.97 -15.14
N THR A 135 -11.40 -15.21 -14.54
CA THR A 135 -11.11 -14.94 -13.13
C THR A 135 -10.78 -13.47 -12.87
N PHE A 136 -10.70 -12.68 -13.91
CA PHE A 136 -10.16 -11.34 -13.94
C PHE A 136 -8.66 -11.29 -13.57
N LEU A 137 -8.02 -10.13 -13.69
CA LEU A 137 -6.61 -9.97 -13.32
C LEU A 137 -6.50 -9.04 -12.11
N PRO A 138 -5.43 -9.14 -11.31
CA PRO A 138 -5.15 -8.12 -10.31
C PRO A 138 -5.07 -6.72 -10.93
N ILE A 139 -5.64 -5.75 -10.23
CA ILE A 139 -5.72 -4.36 -10.68
C ILE A 139 -4.73 -3.51 -9.89
N GLN A 140 -4.11 -2.56 -10.59
CA GLN A 140 -3.45 -1.41 -10.00
C GLN A 140 -4.33 -0.18 -10.25
N SER A 141 -4.54 0.62 -9.21
CA SER A 141 -5.29 1.87 -9.28
C SER A 141 -4.43 3.04 -8.82
N GLY A 142 -4.54 4.16 -9.53
CA GLY A 142 -3.94 5.42 -9.08
C GLY A 142 -4.79 6.14 -8.04
N VAL A 143 -4.38 7.35 -7.68
CA VAL A 143 -5.09 8.23 -6.74
C VAL A 143 -5.98 9.19 -7.53
N GLY A 144 -7.18 9.47 -7.01
CA GLY A 144 -8.06 10.51 -7.52
C GLY A 144 -9.43 10.04 -7.99
N ASN A 145 -10.28 11.00 -8.34
CA ASN A 145 -11.69 10.76 -8.65
C ASN A 145 -11.92 9.79 -9.82
N VAL A 146 -11.13 9.86 -10.88
CA VAL A 146 -11.25 8.93 -12.01
C VAL A 146 -10.96 7.50 -11.57
N ALA A 147 -9.91 7.30 -10.78
CA ALA A 147 -9.57 5.98 -10.25
C ALA A 147 -10.68 5.43 -9.36
N ASN A 148 -11.23 6.27 -8.47
CA ASN A 148 -12.36 5.91 -7.62
C ASN A 148 -13.62 5.58 -8.43
N ALA A 149 -13.91 6.35 -9.48
CA ALA A 149 -15.06 6.07 -10.36
C ALA A 149 -14.91 4.74 -11.09
N VAL A 150 -13.72 4.42 -11.59
CA VAL A 150 -13.43 3.13 -12.23
C VAL A 150 -13.59 1.98 -11.25
N LEU A 151 -13.00 2.08 -10.05
CA LEU A 151 -13.14 1.04 -9.00
C LEU A 151 -14.60 0.84 -8.58
N GLY A 152 -15.34 1.95 -8.37
CA GLY A 152 -16.77 1.88 -8.06
C GLY A 152 -17.59 1.20 -9.15
N ALA A 153 -17.34 1.55 -10.42
CA ALA A 153 -18.01 0.93 -11.56
C ALA A 153 -17.66 -0.56 -11.74
N LEU A 154 -16.41 -0.95 -11.48
CA LEU A 154 -16.00 -2.36 -11.46
C LEU A 154 -16.67 -3.12 -10.31
N GLY A 155 -16.75 -2.51 -9.15
CA GLY A 155 -17.43 -3.07 -7.99
C GLY A 155 -18.92 -3.28 -8.22
N ALA A 156 -19.60 -2.35 -8.87
CA ALA A 156 -21.02 -2.41 -9.18
C ALA A 156 -21.38 -3.37 -10.34
N ASN A 157 -20.41 -3.76 -11.18
CA ASN A 157 -20.66 -4.59 -12.34
C ASN A 157 -20.70 -6.08 -11.95
N GLU A 158 -21.91 -6.67 -11.94
CA GLU A 158 -22.15 -8.08 -11.58
C GLU A 158 -21.51 -9.08 -12.57
N ASN A 159 -21.20 -8.67 -13.79
CA ASN A 159 -20.56 -9.52 -14.80
C ASN A 159 -19.03 -9.62 -14.59
N ILE A 160 -18.47 -8.76 -13.77
CA ILE A 160 -17.05 -8.83 -13.38
C ILE A 160 -16.97 -9.60 -12.06
N PRO A 161 -16.21 -10.70 -11.99
CA PRO A 161 -16.06 -11.46 -10.76
C PRO A 161 -15.31 -10.65 -9.70
N PRO A 162 -15.40 -11.01 -8.40
CA PRO A 162 -14.55 -10.44 -7.39
C PRO A 162 -13.07 -10.61 -7.75
N PHE A 163 -12.29 -9.53 -7.63
CA PHE A 163 -10.91 -9.44 -8.10
C PHE A 163 -9.92 -9.15 -6.96
N GLU A 164 -8.66 -9.05 -7.30
CA GLU A 164 -7.57 -8.73 -6.37
C GLU A 164 -6.88 -7.43 -6.81
N MET A 165 -6.17 -6.80 -5.89
CA MET A 165 -5.40 -5.59 -6.18
C MET A 165 -3.95 -5.74 -5.74
N TYR A 166 -3.04 -5.36 -6.65
CA TYR A 166 -1.63 -5.12 -6.36
C TYR A 166 -1.33 -3.69 -6.81
N THR A 167 -1.33 -2.75 -5.88
CA THR A 167 -1.47 -1.33 -6.18
C THR A 167 -0.45 -0.49 -5.41
N GLU A 168 -0.25 0.75 -5.86
CA GLU A 168 0.56 1.71 -5.12
C GLU A 168 -0.17 2.19 -3.87
N VAL A 169 -1.45 2.58 -4.01
CA VAL A 169 -2.25 3.15 -2.91
C VAL A 169 -3.54 2.36 -2.72
N ILE A 170 -3.88 2.11 -1.46
CA ILE A 170 -5.18 1.59 -1.03
C ILE A 170 -5.98 2.77 -0.50
N GLN A 171 -7.08 3.12 -1.17
CA GLN A 171 -7.97 4.22 -0.79
C GLN A 171 -9.21 3.67 -0.07
N ASP A 172 -9.99 4.56 0.58
CA ASP A 172 -11.22 4.17 1.28
C ASP A 172 -12.21 3.39 0.39
N SER A 173 -12.27 3.72 -0.91
CA SER A 173 -13.08 2.99 -1.88
C SER A 173 -12.67 1.51 -2.02
N VAL A 174 -11.38 1.21 -1.88
CA VAL A 174 -10.88 -0.18 -1.89
C VAL A 174 -11.35 -0.91 -0.65
N VAL A 175 -11.25 -0.27 0.53
CA VAL A 175 -11.70 -0.86 1.80
C VAL A 175 -13.20 -1.17 1.73
N GLY A 176 -14.03 -0.24 1.25
CA GLY A 176 -15.47 -0.46 1.05
C GLY A 176 -15.76 -1.66 0.14
N LEU A 177 -15.06 -1.78 -0.99
CA LEU A 177 -15.20 -2.92 -1.90
C LEU A 177 -14.69 -4.25 -1.31
N MET A 178 -13.73 -4.20 -0.37
CA MET A 178 -13.30 -5.39 0.39
C MET A 178 -14.41 -5.83 1.36
N ASP A 179 -15.02 -4.90 2.07
CA ASP A 179 -16.14 -5.19 2.99
C ASP A 179 -17.35 -5.78 2.24
N GLU A 180 -17.59 -5.35 1.02
CA GLU A 180 -18.62 -5.89 0.12
C GLU A 180 -18.21 -7.23 -0.52
N GLY A 181 -16.99 -7.70 -0.34
CA GLY A 181 -16.46 -8.92 -0.95
C GLY A 181 -16.18 -8.80 -2.45
N ARG A 182 -16.14 -7.59 -3.02
CA ARG A 182 -15.81 -7.32 -4.41
C ARG A 182 -14.30 -7.34 -4.67
N ILE A 183 -13.51 -6.98 -3.67
CA ILE A 183 -12.07 -7.13 -3.66
C ILE A 183 -11.72 -8.21 -2.63
N LYS A 184 -11.06 -9.28 -3.08
CA LYS A 184 -10.71 -10.44 -2.24
C LYS A 184 -9.47 -10.18 -1.39
N PHE A 185 -8.52 -9.47 -1.94
CA PHE A 185 -7.25 -9.12 -1.33
C PHE A 185 -6.66 -7.88 -2.00
N ALA A 186 -6.02 -7.03 -1.22
CA ALA A 186 -5.28 -5.88 -1.72
C ALA A 186 -3.91 -5.82 -1.07
N SER A 187 -2.87 -5.61 -1.88
CA SER A 187 -1.52 -5.28 -1.44
C SER A 187 -1.14 -3.92 -2.01
N GLY A 188 -0.66 -3.04 -1.17
CA GLY A 188 -0.26 -1.69 -1.55
C GLY A 188 0.96 -1.23 -0.79
N CYS A 189 1.64 -0.19 -1.28
CA CYS A 189 2.77 0.42 -0.56
C CYS A 189 2.36 1.65 0.26
N SER A 190 1.10 2.07 0.18
CA SER A 190 0.52 3.17 0.97
C SER A 190 -0.99 2.96 1.18
N LEU A 191 -1.48 3.45 2.30
CA LEU A 191 -2.90 3.53 2.66
C LEU A 191 -3.35 4.98 2.66
#